data_290ffb794007e4bdb7c3751d78be4a98
#
_entry.id   290ffb794007e4bdb7c3751d78be4a98
#
_cell.length_a   1.000
_cell.length_b   1.000
_cell.length_c   1.000
_cell.angle_alpha   90.00
_cell.angle_beta   90.00
_cell.angle_gamma   90.00
#
_symmetry.space_group_name_H-M   'P 1'
#
loop_
_entity.id
_entity.type
_entity.pdbx_description
1 polymer ?
#
loop_
_entity_poly.entity_id
_entity_poly.type
_entity_poly.pdbx_seq_one_letter_code
_entity_poly.pdbx_strand_id
1 'polypeptide(L)'
;MKVLLINGSPHEKGCTYTALSLIAGELKTQGIETEILHVGGQPVGGCIGCGGCRSGNGCVFGGVVNEAIEKAKTADAFVFGSPVHYASAAGNMASFMDRLAYAGGKYLAYKLSLIHI
;
A
#
# COMPACT_ATOMS: atom_id res chain seq x y z
N MET A 1 -10.73 -13.53 -6.47
CA MET A 1 -10.55 -12.17 -5.89
C MET A 1 -9.26 -12.15 -5.08
N LYS A 2 -8.48 -11.11 -5.23
CA LYS A 2 -7.21 -10.91 -4.50
C LYS A 2 -7.21 -9.56 -3.79
N VAL A 3 -6.83 -9.56 -2.52
CA VAL A 3 -6.72 -8.34 -1.70
C VAL A 3 -5.25 -8.11 -1.33
N LEU A 4 -4.75 -6.91 -1.61
CA LEU A 4 -3.41 -6.47 -1.22
C LEU A 4 -3.51 -5.63 0.06
N LEU A 5 -2.86 -6.10 1.11
CA LEU A 5 -2.80 -5.41 2.40
C LEU A 5 -1.45 -4.73 2.54
N ILE A 6 -1.46 -3.44 2.81
CA ILE A 6 -0.25 -2.60 2.88
C ILE A 6 0.06 -2.29 4.34
N ASN A 7 1.22 -2.73 4.82
CA ASN A 7 1.69 -2.46 6.17
C ASN A 7 2.66 -1.27 6.16
N GLY A 8 2.18 -0.11 6.60
CA GLY A 8 2.96 1.13 6.69
C GLY A 8 3.69 1.33 8.02
N SER A 9 3.64 0.36 8.92
CA SER A 9 4.37 0.44 10.19
C SER A 9 5.88 0.29 9.98
N PRO A 10 6.72 1.04 10.71
CA PRO A 10 8.16 0.79 10.74
C PRO A 10 8.50 -0.59 11.33
N HIS A 11 7.60 -1.15 12.13
CA HIS A 11 7.74 -2.49 12.70
C HIS A 11 7.03 -3.51 11.82
N GLU A 12 7.78 -4.42 11.20
CA GLU A 12 7.23 -5.40 10.27
C GLU A 12 6.12 -6.26 10.90
N LYS A 13 6.28 -6.68 12.15
CA LYS A 13 5.35 -7.55 12.87
C LYS A 13 4.81 -6.90 14.15
N GLY A 14 4.50 -5.61 14.10
CA GLY A 14 3.87 -4.88 15.21
C GLY A 14 2.34 -4.96 15.18
N CYS A 15 1.69 -4.03 15.89
CA CYS A 15 0.23 -4.00 16.03
C CYS A 15 -0.49 -3.84 14.68
N THR A 16 0.05 -3.02 13.77
CA THR A 16 -0.51 -2.85 12.42
C THR A 16 -0.52 -4.17 11.66
N TYR A 17 0.60 -4.91 11.71
CA TYR A 17 0.68 -6.24 11.10
C TYR A 17 -0.34 -7.21 11.71
N THR A 18 -0.50 -7.19 13.03
CA THR A 18 -1.49 -8.04 13.73
C THR A 18 -2.90 -7.76 13.22
N ALA A 19 -3.29 -6.48 13.12
CA ALA A 19 -4.59 -6.10 12.59
C ALA A 19 -4.78 -6.56 11.14
N LEU A 20 -3.79 -6.32 10.28
CA LEU A 20 -3.83 -6.76 8.88
C LEU A 20 -3.88 -8.29 8.75
N SER A 21 -3.17 -9.02 9.64
CA SER A 21 -3.19 -10.49 9.66
C SER A 21 -4.56 -11.05 10.04
N LEU A 22 -5.27 -10.42 10.97
CA LEU A 22 -6.64 -10.79 11.34
C LEU A 22 -7.59 -10.58 10.15
N ILE A 23 -7.48 -9.45 9.46
CA ILE A 23 -8.25 -9.17 8.24
C ILE A 23 -7.93 -10.23 7.16
N ALA A 24 -6.65 -10.50 6.93
CA ALA A 24 -6.23 -11.50 5.95
C ALA A 24 -6.75 -12.90 6.29
N GLY A 25 -6.75 -13.27 7.58
CA GLY A 25 -7.29 -14.53 8.05
C GLY A 25 -8.78 -14.67 7.76
N GLU A 26 -9.57 -13.64 8.05
CA GLU A 26 -11.01 -13.63 7.76
C GLU A 26 -11.28 -13.70 6.25
N LEU A 27 -10.56 -12.92 5.44
CA LEU A 27 -10.70 -12.97 3.99
C LEU A 27 -10.39 -14.36 3.42
N LYS A 28 -9.38 -15.04 3.95
CA LYS A 28 -9.02 -16.42 3.55
C LYS A 28 -10.13 -17.41 3.86
N THR A 29 -10.84 -17.26 4.99
CA THR A 29 -11.98 -18.13 5.31
C THR A 29 -13.10 -18.01 4.28
N GLN A 30 -13.18 -16.87 3.59
CA GLN A 30 -14.14 -16.61 2.51
C GLN A 30 -13.61 -16.99 1.11
N GLY A 31 -12.45 -17.66 1.03
CA GLY A 31 -11.85 -18.07 -0.24
C GLY A 31 -11.17 -16.91 -1.00
N ILE A 32 -10.87 -15.80 -0.34
CA ILE A 32 -10.23 -14.63 -0.96
C ILE A 32 -8.72 -14.73 -0.76
N GLU A 33 -7.95 -14.61 -1.85
CA GLU A 33 -6.49 -14.57 -1.81
C GLU A 33 -6.01 -13.26 -1.19
N THR A 34 -5.02 -13.32 -0.31
CA THR A 34 -4.46 -12.15 0.38
C THR A 34 -2.95 -12.13 0.31
N GLU A 35 -2.39 -10.94 0.24
CA GLU A 35 -0.95 -10.70 0.35
C GLU A 35 -0.71 -9.46 1.21
N ILE A 36 0.24 -9.52 2.14
CA ILE A 36 0.67 -8.37 2.96
C ILE A 36 2.00 -7.87 2.41
N LEU A 37 2.05 -6.59 2.03
CA LEU A 37 3.24 -5.90 1.59
C LEU A 37 3.71 -4.92 2.67
N HIS A 38 4.93 -5.08 3.17
CA HIS A 38 5.54 -4.19 4.16
C HIS A 38 6.24 -3.02 3.46
N VAL A 39 5.74 -1.82 3.70
CA VAL A 39 6.27 -0.58 3.09
C VAL A 39 6.92 0.37 4.10
N GLY A 40 6.65 0.19 5.39
CA GLY A 40 7.12 1.09 6.45
C GLY A 40 8.54 0.80 6.95
N GLY A 41 9.16 -0.29 6.54
CA GLY A 41 10.46 -0.75 7.07
C GLY A 41 11.67 0.00 6.54
N GLN A 42 11.51 0.78 5.46
CA GLN A 42 12.57 1.61 4.88
C GLN A 42 12.03 3.02 4.62
N PRO A 43 12.90 4.03 4.59
CA PRO A 43 12.50 5.38 4.22
C PRO A 43 11.84 5.42 2.83
N VAL A 44 10.67 6.01 2.76
CA VAL A 44 9.95 6.23 1.49
C VAL A 44 9.84 7.73 1.27
N GLY A 45 10.55 8.24 0.27
CA GLY A 45 10.44 9.65 -0.12
C GLY A 45 9.06 9.97 -0.69
N GLY A 46 8.56 11.16 -0.41
CA GLY A 46 7.29 11.65 -0.94
C GLY A 46 7.33 11.92 -2.45
N CYS A 47 6.16 12.13 -3.04
CA CYS A 47 6.06 12.56 -4.43
C CYS A 47 6.56 14.01 -4.56
N ILE A 48 7.47 14.25 -5.51
CA ILE A 48 8.02 15.60 -5.78
C ILE A 48 7.38 16.27 -7.01
N GLY A 49 6.35 15.65 -7.58
CA GLY A 49 5.63 16.24 -8.72
C GLY A 49 6.42 16.30 -10.02
N CYS A 50 7.44 15.46 -10.20
CA CYS A 50 8.34 15.49 -11.37
C CYS A 50 7.66 15.12 -12.70
N GLY A 51 6.48 14.51 -12.66
CA GLY A 51 5.75 14.08 -13.86
C GLY A 51 6.33 12.87 -14.59
N GLY A 52 7.40 12.26 -14.09
CA GLY A 52 8.05 11.11 -14.76
C GLY A 52 7.15 9.88 -14.92
N CYS A 53 6.17 9.69 -14.01
CA CYS A 53 5.22 8.59 -14.11
C CYS A 53 4.19 8.72 -15.25
N ARG A 54 4.10 9.87 -15.91
CA ARG A 54 3.22 10.06 -17.08
C ARG A 54 3.60 9.15 -18.24
N SER A 55 4.83 8.67 -18.30
CA SER A 55 5.26 7.67 -19.28
C SER A 55 4.55 6.33 -19.14
N GLY A 56 3.91 6.06 -18.01
CA GLY A 56 3.23 4.80 -17.74
C GLY A 56 4.12 3.68 -17.18
N ASN A 57 5.39 3.96 -16.90
CA ASN A 57 6.38 3.00 -16.42
C ASN A 57 6.57 3.01 -14.88
N GLY A 58 5.57 3.48 -14.15
CA GLY A 58 5.63 3.59 -12.69
C GLY A 58 6.34 4.87 -12.23
N CYS A 59 6.75 4.89 -10.97
CA CYS A 59 7.49 6.01 -10.39
C CYS A 59 8.97 5.92 -10.76
N VAL A 60 9.57 7.04 -11.17
CA VAL A 60 11.00 7.09 -11.56
C VAL A 60 11.94 6.76 -10.39
N PHE A 61 11.50 6.97 -9.15
CA PHE A 61 12.27 6.64 -7.95
C PHE A 61 12.16 5.16 -7.54
N GLY A 62 11.34 4.37 -8.22
CA GLY A 62 11.29 2.92 -8.05
C GLY A 62 10.93 2.44 -6.63
N GLY A 63 11.60 1.38 -6.22
CA GLY A 63 11.48 0.79 -4.88
C GLY A 63 10.13 0.11 -4.63
N VAL A 64 9.73 0.07 -3.36
CA VAL A 64 8.49 -0.60 -2.92
C VAL A 64 7.22 -0.04 -3.58
N VAL A 65 7.26 1.22 -4.03
CA VAL A 65 6.13 1.82 -4.76
C VAL A 65 5.89 1.10 -6.08
N ASN A 66 6.93 0.86 -6.86
CA ASN A 66 6.81 0.16 -8.14
C ASN A 66 6.46 -1.33 -7.94
N GLU A 67 6.98 -1.95 -6.90
CA GLU A 67 6.54 -3.30 -6.50
C GLU A 67 5.03 -3.34 -6.22
N ALA A 68 4.54 -2.37 -5.46
CA ALA A 68 3.11 -2.26 -5.17
C ALA A 68 2.27 -2.01 -6.43
N ILE A 69 2.76 -1.20 -7.37
CA ILE A 69 2.08 -0.95 -8.65
C ILE A 69 1.95 -2.26 -9.45
N GLU A 70 2.99 -3.08 -9.51
CA GLU A 70 2.92 -4.38 -10.19
C GLU A 70 1.89 -5.31 -9.52
N LYS A 71 1.89 -5.37 -8.19
CA LYS A 71 0.89 -6.14 -7.44
C LYS A 71 -0.53 -5.59 -7.61
N ALA A 72 -0.67 -4.28 -7.72
CA ALA A 72 -1.95 -3.61 -7.93
C ALA A 72 -2.63 -3.99 -9.25
N LYS A 73 -1.88 -4.37 -10.27
CA LYS A 73 -2.44 -4.79 -11.56
C LYS A 73 -3.38 -5.98 -11.44
N THR A 74 -3.09 -6.90 -10.53
CA THR A 74 -3.85 -8.14 -10.31
C THR A 74 -4.71 -8.13 -9.04
N ALA A 75 -4.57 -7.11 -8.20
CA ALA A 75 -5.39 -6.98 -6.99
C ALA A 75 -6.78 -6.39 -7.33
N ASP A 76 -7.79 -6.85 -6.61
CA ASP A 76 -9.17 -6.36 -6.74
C ASP A 76 -9.52 -5.34 -5.66
N ALA A 77 -8.83 -5.40 -4.53
CA ALA A 77 -9.05 -4.51 -3.39
C ALA A 77 -7.76 -4.26 -2.61
N PHE A 78 -7.78 -3.20 -1.82
CA PHE A 78 -6.63 -2.76 -1.00
C PHE A 78 -7.05 -2.51 0.44
N VAL A 79 -6.17 -2.86 1.37
CA VAL A 79 -6.28 -2.48 2.79
C VAL A 79 -4.99 -1.78 3.18
N PHE A 80 -5.10 -0.53 3.62
CA PHE A 80 -3.95 0.27 4.05
C PHE A 80 -3.93 0.32 5.58
N GLY A 81 -2.89 -0.22 6.20
CA GLY A 81 -2.68 -0.19 7.64
C GLY A 81 -1.50 0.70 8.00
N SER A 82 -1.69 1.61 8.96
CA SER A 82 -0.65 2.50 9.45
C SER A 82 -0.78 2.73 10.95
N PRO A 83 0.34 2.83 11.69
CA PRO A 83 0.28 3.41 13.02
C PRO A 83 -0.04 4.91 12.93
N VAL A 84 -0.54 5.46 14.03
CA VAL A 84 -0.75 6.90 14.15
C VAL A 84 0.55 7.54 14.62
N HIS A 85 1.13 8.41 13.79
CA HIS A 85 2.27 9.24 14.14
C HIS A 85 1.84 10.70 14.14
N TYR A 86 1.87 11.32 15.31
CA TYR A 86 1.47 12.72 15.51
C TYR A 86 0.13 13.05 14.83
N ALA A 87 -0.91 12.34 15.24
CA ALA A 87 -2.31 12.53 14.80
C ALA A 87 -2.59 12.25 13.31
N SER A 88 -1.70 11.56 12.60
CA SER A 88 -1.87 11.20 11.20
C SER A 88 -1.27 9.83 10.91
N ALA A 89 -1.41 9.35 9.69
CA ALA A 89 -0.69 8.16 9.23
C ALA A 89 0.82 8.37 9.31
N ALA A 90 1.57 7.29 9.52
CA ALA A 90 3.04 7.34 9.48
C ALA A 90 3.53 7.98 8.17
N GLY A 91 4.56 8.83 8.26
CA GLY A 91 5.08 9.58 7.11
C GLY A 91 5.45 8.69 5.92
N ASN A 92 6.05 7.53 6.16
CA ASN A 92 6.34 6.56 5.09
C ASN A 92 5.07 6.07 4.39
N MET A 93 3.97 5.83 5.12
CA MET A 93 2.71 5.43 4.53
C MET A 93 2.12 6.55 3.68
N ALA A 94 2.09 7.79 4.17
CA ALA A 94 1.59 8.94 3.42
C ALA A 94 2.39 9.13 2.12
N SER A 95 3.71 9.13 2.22
CA SER A 95 4.61 9.24 1.06
C SER A 95 4.43 8.10 0.05
N PHE A 96 4.26 6.88 0.55
CA PHE A 96 3.96 5.72 -0.27
C PHE A 96 2.64 5.88 -1.02
N MET A 97 1.58 6.28 -0.32
CA MET A 97 0.24 6.46 -0.91
C MET A 97 0.24 7.54 -1.99
N ASP A 98 0.91 8.67 -1.75
CA ASP A 98 1.04 9.74 -2.74
C ASP A 98 1.67 9.23 -4.04
N ARG A 99 2.79 8.54 -3.93
CA ARG A 99 3.50 8.01 -5.10
C ARG A 99 2.72 6.89 -5.77
N LEU A 100 2.09 6.01 -4.99
CA LEU A 100 1.25 4.93 -5.52
C LEU A 100 0.06 5.50 -6.31
N ALA A 101 -0.62 6.52 -5.78
CA ALA A 101 -1.76 7.13 -6.43
C ALA A 101 -1.38 7.85 -7.74
N TYR A 102 -0.28 8.62 -7.73
CA TYR A 102 0.16 9.31 -8.93
C TYR A 102 0.69 8.36 -10.02
N ALA A 103 1.51 7.39 -9.64
CA ALA A 103 2.15 6.50 -10.61
C ALA A 103 1.32 5.28 -11.00
N GLY A 104 0.46 4.82 -10.11
CA GLY A 104 -0.35 3.60 -10.27
C GLY A 104 -1.85 3.83 -10.34
N GLY A 105 -2.34 5.08 -10.37
CA GLY A 105 -3.76 5.41 -10.21
C GLY A 105 -4.69 4.66 -11.16
N LYS A 106 -4.26 4.43 -12.40
CA LYS A 106 -5.05 3.65 -13.36
C LYS A 106 -5.32 2.20 -12.93
N TYR A 107 -4.45 1.63 -12.10
CA TYR A 107 -4.60 0.27 -11.56
C TYR A 107 -5.38 0.25 -10.23
N LEU A 108 -5.61 1.42 -9.63
CA LEU A 108 -6.40 1.59 -8.41
C LEU A 108 -7.85 1.95 -8.71
N ALA A 109 -8.11 2.50 -9.91
CA ALA A 109 -9.42 2.98 -10.30
C ALA A 109 -10.48 1.86 -10.23
N TYR A 110 -11.63 2.21 -9.66
CA TYR A 110 -12.80 1.32 -9.49
C TYR A 110 -12.55 0.08 -8.61
N LYS A 111 -11.49 0.10 -7.79
CA LYS A 111 -11.21 -0.96 -6.82
C LYS A 111 -11.61 -0.53 -5.40
N LEU A 112 -12.01 -1.51 -4.59
CA LEU A 112 -12.33 -1.26 -3.19
C LEU A 112 -11.07 -0.89 -2.42
N SER A 113 -11.20 0.06 -1.49
CA SER A 113 -10.12 0.37 -0.55
C SER A 113 -10.65 0.54 0.86
N LEU A 114 -9.89 0.07 1.83
CA LEU A 114 -10.08 0.27 3.26
C LEU A 114 -8.80 0.87 3.83
N ILE A 115 -8.93 1.96 4.57
CA ILE A 115 -7.81 2.61 5.25
C ILE A 115 -8.06 2.52 6.75
N HIS A 116 -7.11 1.96 7.47
CA HIS A 116 -7.09 1.92 8.93
C HIS A 116 -5.88 2.69 9.44
N ILE A 117 -6.12 3.67 10.26
CA ILE A 117 -5.11 4.52 10.89
C ILE A 117 -5.16 4.34 12.40
#